data_02aa19c5d681266375a4b629d3971fdc
#
_entry.id   02aa19c5d681266375a4b629d3971fdc
#
_cell.length_a   1.000
_cell.length_b   1.000
_cell.length_c   1.000
_cell.angle_alpha   90.00
_cell.angle_beta   90.00
_cell.angle_gamma   90.00
#
_symmetry.space_group_name_H-M   'P 1'
#
loop_
_entity.id
_entity.type
_entity.pdbx_description
1 polymer ?
#
loop_
_entity_poly.entity_id
_entity_poly.type
_entity_poly.pdbx_seq_one_letter_code
_entity_poly.pdbx_strand_id
1 'polypeptide(L)'
;MNQMLVPQLITVNDYTLAVPALGSAGRYARIVARAEACIARIDQIIDQGFTCSSATSFGKDSTVVLVLMLEAIRRRVEAGLYMPAAFVTNAQTGTENPAMETYAEAMITELEAYCTRLGLPITVVKVQPSMTSTFAYATLGRGKLPVFAGASRSCSVDWKLRPQQKALKQLLSTLQSPGELVTFVGTRLSESATRAANMRERGEEEAGRLVLNEHGSYNCSIIADWEMEEVWEFLMACEAKRGGPYRTFVDSFDWCLELYKEANEGTCAIITGDGGNKAACGSRFGCAWCTVTGERDKSMEAMIASAPEKHGHMLGINRFRNHLINTRWDMGRRDWIGRTTSDAGYINVTGTAYNAEMRRELLRYLLTLDVLEEERAEEHDARMFRGELERTESNEILRGSTFQFITPKNLLAIDFAWSLSYGFDHAFPALSEWYEIRVLGKRYLIDDVTPTEKGIIPEQRWFKFDDWQSPAQEMGLQDAYLEATNKHRYPERPAMRTIRDRFEGKERNIVYYEEADEMEIDPADAMCLVDSFDEAFYTLAKSLSPTDSAKFYLNKGLVKLAKGKAAEYDAMARRAQFWQRMERDLAGTDLRSYIRHHSISNAEHEQILESMKVEPAMQNLAISDLFA
;
A
#
# COMPACT_ATOMS: atom_id res chain seq x y z
N MET A 1 11.27 9.45 -58.07
CA MET A 1 12.35 8.48 -57.77
C MET A 1 12.41 8.31 -56.28
N ASN A 2 11.80 7.23 -55.80
CA ASN A 2 11.90 6.84 -54.39
C ASN A 2 13.31 6.27 -54.17
N GLN A 3 14.18 7.02 -53.50
CA GLN A 3 15.40 6.45 -52.95
C GLN A 3 14.97 5.50 -51.81
N MET A 4 15.13 4.20 -52.03
CA MET A 4 15.12 3.24 -50.94
C MET A 4 16.22 3.63 -49.95
N LEU A 5 15.84 4.07 -48.77
CA LEU A 5 16.77 4.34 -47.68
C LEU A 5 17.34 3.01 -47.21
N VAL A 6 18.65 2.82 -47.38
CA VAL A 6 19.36 1.61 -46.95
C VAL A 6 19.47 1.62 -45.41
N PRO A 7 19.13 0.53 -44.71
CA PRO A 7 19.29 0.46 -43.25
C PRO A 7 20.74 0.73 -42.83
N GLN A 8 20.94 1.59 -41.83
CA GLN A 8 22.25 1.76 -41.21
C GLN A 8 22.49 0.66 -40.19
N LEU A 9 23.66 0.05 -40.26
CA LEU A 9 24.10 -0.94 -39.26
C LEU A 9 24.78 -0.20 -38.11
N ILE A 10 24.26 -0.39 -36.89
CA ILE A 10 24.83 0.16 -35.65
C ILE A 10 25.22 -1.02 -34.76
N THR A 11 26.47 -1.02 -34.31
CA THR A 11 26.97 -2.02 -33.37
C THR A 11 26.98 -1.44 -31.97
N VAL A 12 26.24 -2.08 -31.02
CA VAL A 12 26.20 -1.71 -29.62
C VAL A 12 26.39 -2.99 -28.82
N ASN A 13 27.40 -3.05 -27.95
CA ASN A 13 27.69 -4.19 -27.09
C ASN A 13 27.76 -5.54 -27.86
N ASP A 14 28.60 -5.61 -28.91
CA ASP A 14 28.80 -6.77 -29.79
C ASP A 14 27.59 -7.21 -30.66
N TYR A 15 26.49 -6.47 -30.66
CA TYR A 15 25.35 -6.73 -31.51
C TYR A 15 25.30 -5.72 -32.66
N THR A 16 25.21 -6.22 -33.89
CA THR A 16 25.01 -5.39 -35.09
C THR A 16 23.53 -5.36 -35.45
N LEU A 17 22.91 -4.19 -35.31
CA LEU A 17 21.48 -4.00 -35.57
C LEU A 17 21.26 -3.23 -36.89
N ALA A 18 20.32 -3.72 -37.68
CA ALA A 18 19.81 -2.94 -38.83
C ALA A 18 18.75 -1.93 -38.30
N VAL A 19 19.16 -0.68 -38.16
CA VAL A 19 18.23 0.40 -37.80
C VAL A 19 17.48 0.82 -39.06
N PRO A 20 16.14 0.92 -39.06
CA PRO A 20 15.40 1.47 -40.16
C PRO A 20 15.96 2.86 -40.52
N ALA A 21 16.18 3.13 -41.79
CA ALA A 21 16.65 4.43 -42.26
C ALA A 21 15.53 5.47 -42.02
N LEU A 22 15.55 6.12 -40.86
CA LEU A 22 14.58 7.11 -40.45
C LEU A 22 14.99 8.48 -41.00
N GLY A 23 14.22 9.00 -41.93
CA GLY A 23 14.50 10.26 -42.64
C GLY A 23 14.55 11.51 -41.76
N SER A 24 14.28 11.40 -40.45
CA SER A 24 14.38 12.48 -39.46
C SER A 24 15.30 12.13 -38.28
N ALA A 25 16.15 11.15 -38.41
CA ALA A 25 16.97 10.56 -37.33
C ALA A 25 17.99 11.53 -36.69
N GLY A 26 18.28 12.70 -37.28
CA GLY A 26 19.35 13.58 -36.79
C GLY A 26 19.24 13.95 -35.31
N ARG A 27 18.07 14.29 -34.83
CA ARG A 27 17.85 14.73 -33.44
C ARG A 27 17.78 13.56 -32.45
N TYR A 28 17.16 12.45 -32.81
CA TYR A 28 16.91 11.29 -31.92
C TYR A 28 17.84 10.11 -32.21
N ALA A 29 18.81 10.23 -33.11
CA ALA A 29 19.63 9.11 -33.60
C ALA A 29 20.28 8.30 -32.46
N ARG A 30 20.82 8.99 -31.45
CA ARG A 30 21.47 8.35 -30.29
C ARG A 30 20.50 7.55 -29.45
N ILE A 31 19.37 8.16 -29.06
CA ILE A 31 18.40 7.49 -28.18
C ILE A 31 17.66 6.38 -28.91
N VAL A 32 17.42 6.53 -30.22
CA VAL A 32 16.87 5.47 -31.07
C VAL A 32 17.78 4.25 -31.06
N ALA A 33 19.10 4.45 -31.27
CA ALA A 33 20.05 3.31 -31.23
C ALA A 33 20.03 2.56 -29.88
N ARG A 34 19.96 3.29 -28.77
CA ARG A 34 19.84 2.68 -27.43
C ARG A 34 18.52 1.94 -27.25
N ALA A 35 17.41 2.53 -27.67
CA ALA A 35 16.09 1.91 -27.61
C ALA A 35 16.03 0.63 -28.45
N GLU A 36 16.58 0.64 -29.68
CA GLU A 36 16.64 -0.55 -30.55
C GLU A 36 17.47 -1.69 -29.90
N ALA A 37 18.55 -1.36 -29.22
CA ALA A 37 19.33 -2.37 -28.46
C ALA A 37 18.50 -3.00 -27.33
N CYS A 38 17.72 -2.19 -26.59
CA CYS A 38 16.81 -2.69 -25.55
C CYS A 38 15.69 -3.55 -26.15
N ILE A 39 15.05 -3.09 -27.23
CA ILE A 39 13.99 -3.82 -27.93
C ILE A 39 14.50 -5.17 -28.44
N ALA A 40 15.69 -5.21 -29.08
CA ALA A 40 16.31 -6.45 -29.54
C ALA A 40 16.63 -7.39 -28.37
N ARG A 41 17.06 -6.87 -27.23
CA ARG A 41 17.29 -7.68 -26.04
C ARG A 41 16.01 -8.28 -25.47
N ILE A 42 14.91 -7.52 -25.43
CA ILE A 42 13.59 -8.03 -25.03
C ILE A 42 13.14 -9.14 -25.99
N ASP A 43 13.30 -8.93 -27.28
CA ASP A 43 12.97 -9.91 -28.32
C ASP A 43 13.73 -11.22 -28.13
N GLN A 44 15.04 -11.17 -27.87
CA GLN A 44 15.88 -12.35 -27.54
C GLN A 44 15.36 -13.08 -26.28
N ILE A 45 14.94 -12.37 -25.24
CA ILE A 45 14.38 -12.95 -24.02
C ILE A 45 13.08 -13.71 -24.34
N ILE A 46 12.24 -13.13 -25.19
CA ILE A 46 11.00 -13.80 -25.67
C ILE A 46 11.35 -15.06 -26.48
N ASP A 47 12.36 -15.01 -27.37
CA ASP A 47 12.81 -16.16 -28.15
C ASP A 47 13.37 -17.30 -27.27
N GLN A 48 13.93 -16.98 -26.12
CA GLN A 48 14.36 -17.98 -25.12
C GLN A 48 13.17 -18.65 -24.39
N GLY A 49 11.94 -18.23 -24.65
CA GLY A 49 10.72 -18.83 -24.11
C GLY A 49 10.25 -18.21 -22.79
N PHE A 50 10.79 -17.07 -22.39
CA PHE A 50 10.35 -16.39 -21.17
C PHE A 50 8.98 -15.72 -21.33
N THR A 51 8.19 -15.73 -20.27
CA THR A 51 7.00 -14.92 -20.11
C THR A 51 7.38 -13.54 -19.59
N CYS A 52 7.04 -12.48 -20.29
CA CYS A 52 7.44 -11.13 -19.97
C CYS A 52 6.41 -10.41 -19.10
N SER A 53 6.87 -9.62 -18.15
CA SER A 53 6.05 -8.66 -17.42
C SER A 53 6.74 -7.32 -17.23
N SER A 54 5.95 -6.25 -17.09
CA SER A 54 6.42 -4.91 -16.68
C SER A 54 5.68 -4.46 -15.45
N ALA A 55 6.41 -4.07 -14.41
CA ALA A 55 5.86 -3.42 -13.24
C ALA A 55 5.91 -1.91 -13.42
N THR A 56 4.76 -1.28 -13.69
CA THR A 56 4.71 0.15 -14.00
C THR A 56 3.96 0.95 -12.94
N SER A 57 4.51 2.11 -12.61
CA SER A 57 3.83 3.16 -11.86
C SER A 57 3.46 4.34 -12.75
N PHE A 58 3.66 4.21 -14.06
CA PHE A 58 3.57 5.27 -15.06
C PHE A 58 4.45 6.50 -14.78
N GLY A 59 5.37 6.41 -13.82
CA GLY A 59 6.47 7.37 -13.71
C GLY A 59 7.42 7.24 -14.91
N LYS A 60 8.18 8.30 -15.21
CA LYS A 60 9.03 8.41 -16.42
C LYS A 60 9.86 7.16 -16.75
N ASP A 61 10.53 6.58 -15.75
CA ASP A 61 11.43 5.44 -15.94
C ASP A 61 10.65 4.14 -16.26
N SER A 62 9.59 3.87 -15.51
CA SER A 62 8.75 2.69 -15.75
C SER A 62 7.95 2.78 -17.03
N THR A 63 7.58 3.98 -17.47
CA THR A 63 6.92 4.22 -18.77
C THR A 63 7.87 3.91 -19.92
N VAL A 64 9.15 4.32 -19.85
CA VAL A 64 10.14 3.95 -20.87
C VAL A 64 10.24 2.44 -21.01
N VAL A 65 10.39 1.72 -19.92
CA VAL A 65 10.47 0.24 -19.92
C VAL A 65 9.22 -0.39 -20.51
N LEU A 66 8.05 0.12 -20.13
CA LEU A 66 6.77 -0.35 -20.67
C LEU A 66 6.71 -0.15 -22.19
N VAL A 67 7.05 1.04 -22.69
CA VAL A 67 7.02 1.34 -24.14
C VAL A 67 8.00 0.47 -24.92
N LEU A 68 9.21 0.23 -24.40
CA LEU A 68 10.19 -0.67 -25.02
C LEU A 68 9.65 -2.11 -25.11
N MET A 69 9.00 -2.61 -24.05
CA MET A 69 8.37 -3.93 -24.06
C MET A 69 7.19 -3.99 -25.04
N LEU A 70 6.33 -2.98 -25.04
CA LEU A 70 5.20 -2.89 -25.98
C LEU A 70 5.65 -2.90 -27.44
N GLU A 71 6.70 -2.15 -27.75
CA GLU A 71 7.24 -2.06 -29.11
C GLU A 71 7.85 -3.41 -29.57
N ALA A 72 8.58 -4.12 -28.68
CA ALA A 72 9.09 -5.45 -28.99
C ALA A 72 7.92 -6.42 -29.29
N ILE A 73 6.89 -6.44 -28.43
CA ILE A 73 5.72 -7.31 -28.59
C ILE A 73 4.94 -6.95 -29.87
N ARG A 74 4.70 -5.66 -30.14
CA ARG A 74 4.00 -5.18 -31.32
C ARG A 74 4.68 -5.65 -32.61
N ARG A 75 6.01 -5.48 -32.71
CA ARG A 75 6.79 -5.93 -33.87
C ARG A 75 6.68 -7.42 -34.11
N ARG A 76 6.71 -8.24 -33.05
CA ARG A 76 6.55 -9.69 -33.15
C ARG A 76 5.17 -10.08 -33.68
N VAL A 77 4.12 -9.46 -33.12
CA VAL A 77 2.73 -9.71 -33.55
C VAL A 77 2.55 -9.31 -35.02
N GLU A 78 3.05 -8.15 -35.42
CA GLU A 78 2.99 -7.70 -36.83
C GLU A 78 3.78 -8.60 -37.78
N ALA A 79 4.89 -9.16 -37.34
CA ALA A 79 5.69 -10.10 -38.12
C ALA A 79 5.09 -11.54 -38.12
N GLY A 80 3.99 -11.79 -37.43
CA GLY A 80 3.40 -13.11 -37.29
C GLY A 80 4.25 -14.11 -36.50
N LEU A 81 5.19 -13.62 -35.69
CA LEU A 81 6.04 -14.47 -34.83
C LEU A 81 5.27 -14.91 -33.59
N TYR A 82 5.67 -16.07 -33.05
CA TYR A 82 5.10 -16.55 -31.79
C TYR A 82 5.35 -15.53 -30.66
N MET A 83 4.29 -15.20 -29.96
CA MET A 83 4.32 -14.31 -28.81
C MET A 83 3.57 -14.97 -27.63
N PRO A 84 4.25 -15.34 -26.53
CA PRO A 84 3.58 -15.78 -25.31
C PRO A 84 2.76 -14.64 -24.69
N ALA A 85 1.85 -14.96 -23.77
CA ALA A 85 1.16 -13.96 -22.99
C ALA A 85 2.17 -13.09 -22.23
N ALA A 86 1.88 -11.80 -22.11
CA ALA A 86 2.68 -10.85 -21.35
C ALA A 86 1.79 -10.10 -20.34
N PHE A 87 2.38 -9.56 -19.30
CA PHE A 87 1.66 -8.91 -18.20
C PHE A 87 2.18 -7.51 -17.92
N VAL A 88 1.26 -6.61 -17.61
CA VAL A 88 1.57 -5.29 -17.05
C VAL A 88 0.89 -5.18 -15.70
N THR A 89 1.66 -4.91 -14.64
CA THR A 89 1.12 -4.74 -13.30
C THR A 89 1.29 -3.31 -12.81
N ASN A 90 0.21 -2.74 -12.27
CA ASN A 90 0.22 -1.46 -11.58
C ASN A 90 -0.19 -1.65 -10.13
N ALA A 91 0.64 -1.22 -9.19
CA ALA A 91 0.36 -1.34 -7.75
C ALA A 91 -0.42 -0.12 -7.26
N GLN A 92 -1.66 -0.35 -6.87
CA GLN A 92 -2.57 0.63 -6.27
C GLN A 92 -2.62 0.40 -4.76
N THR A 93 -1.93 1.23 -4.00
CA THR A 93 -1.80 1.06 -2.54
C THR A 93 -2.92 1.75 -1.77
N GLY A 94 -3.71 2.62 -2.43
CA GLY A 94 -4.71 3.49 -1.82
C GLY A 94 -4.09 4.66 -1.04
N THR A 95 -2.83 4.96 -1.33
CA THR A 95 -2.07 6.05 -0.69
C THR A 95 -1.21 6.81 -1.71
N GLU A 96 -1.55 6.74 -2.98
CA GLU A 96 -0.83 7.42 -4.05
C GLU A 96 -0.99 8.94 -3.95
N ASN A 97 -0.04 9.68 -4.55
CA ASN A 97 -0.23 11.09 -4.80
C ASN A 97 -1.39 11.26 -5.79
N PRO A 98 -2.45 12.04 -5.47
CA PRO A 98 -3.67 12.11 -6.29
C PRO A 98 -3.43 12.47 -7.75
N ALA A 99 -2.52 13.40 -8.04
CA ALA A 99 -2.22 13.79 -9.40
C ALA A 99 -1.57 12.64 -10.19
N MET A 100 -0.71 11.84 -9.54
CA MET A 100 -0.11 10.66 -10.16
C MET A 100 -1.08 9.51 -10.29
N GLU A 101 -2.01 9.35 -9.35
CA GLU A 101 -3.06 8.33 -9.42
C GLU A 101 -4.00 8.61 -10.59
N THR A 102 -4.51 9.84 -10.72
CA THR A 102 -5.35 10.26 -11.86
C THR A 102 -4.62 10.05 -13.19
N TYR A 103 -3.35 10.43 -13.27
CA TYR A 103 -2.54 10.19 -14.46
C TYR A 103 -2.39 8.69 -14.76
N ALA A 104 -2.08 7.87 -13.75
CA ALA A 104 -1.90 6.43 -13.94
C ALA A 104 -3.20 5.73 -14.40
N GLU A 105 -4.36 6.13 -13.87
CA GLU A 105 -5.66 5.60 -14.30
C GLU A 105 -5.95 5.90 -15.78
N ALA A 106 -5.70 7.14 -16.21
CA ALA A 106 -5.82 7.51 -17.62
C ALA A 106 -4.86 6.67 -18.51
N MET A 107 -3.62 6.52 -18.07
CA MET A 107 -2.62 5.72 -18.81
C MET A 107 -3.00 4.24 -18.89
N ILE A 108 -3.60 3.67 -17.86
CA ILE A 108 -4.10 2.28 -17.89
C ILE A 108 -5.21 2.13 -18.92
N THR A 109 -6.16 3.06 -18.93
CA THR A 109 -7.28 3.05 -19.89
C THR A 109 -6.78 3.10 -21.35
N GLU A 110 -5.84 4.01 -21.63
CA GLU A 110 -5.24 4.14 -22.96
C GLU A 110 -4.42 2.89 -23.36
N LEU A 111 -3.69 2.31 -22.40
CA LEU A 111 -2.92 1.09 -22.61
C LEU A 111 -3.82 -0.11 -22.96
N GLU A 112 -4.91 -0.30 -22.22
CA GLU A 112 -5.88 -1.38 -22.46
C GLU A 112 -6.55 -1.22 -23.83
N ALA A 113 -6.95 0.01 -24.18
CA ALA A 113 -7.50 0.32 -25.50
C ALA A 113 -6.47 0.05 -26.63
N TYR A 114 -5.21 0.44 -26.43
CA TYR A 114 -4.13 0.19 -27.38
C TYR A 114 -3.87 -1.31 -27.60
N CYS A 115 -3.74 -2.07 -26.51
CA CYS A 115 -3.53 -3.52 -26.57
C CYS A 115 -4.68 -4.24 -27.29
N THR A 116 -5.92 -3.85 -26.97
CA THR A 116 -7.12 -4.42 -27.61
C THR A 116 -7.17 -4.11 -29.10
N ARG A 117 -6.92 -2.84 -29.48
CA ARG A 117 -6.94 -2.39 -30.88
C ARG A 117 -5.92 -3.12 -31.76
N LEU A 118 -4.74 -3.42 -31.21
CA LEU A 118 -3.67 -4.08 -31.94
C LEU A 118 -3.64 -5.62 -31.75
N GLY A 119 -4.54 -6.18 -30.95
CA GLY A 119 -4.58 -7.62 -30.66
C GLY A 119 -3.31 -8.11 -29.95
N LEU A 120 -2.69 -7.28 -29.08
CA LEU A 120 -1.51 -7.68 -28.34
C LEU A 120 -1.88 -8.63 -27.20
N PRO A 121 -1.16 -9.74 -27.00
CA PRO A 121 -1.45 -10.71 -25.94
C PRO A 121 -0.97 -10.22 -24.56
N ILE A 122 -1.41 -9.03 -24.16
CA ILE A 122 -1.02 -8.37 -22.93
C ILE A 122 -2.22 -8.23 -22.01
N THR A 123 -2.05 -8.68 -20.76
CA THR A 123 -3.04 -8.48 -19.69
C THR A 123 -2.53 -7.39 -18.75
N VAL A 124 -3.31 -6.33 -18.59
CA VAL A 124 -3.05 -5.25 -17.63
C VAL A 124 -3.79 -5.55 -16.34
N VAL A 125 -3.08 -5.48 -15.21
CA VAL A 125 -3.65 -5.83 -13.90
C VAL A 125 -3.32 -4.77 -12.86
N LYS A 126 -4.35 -4.20 -12.25
CA LYS A 126 -4.27 -3.39 -11.04
C LYS A 126 -4.13 -4.31 -9.84
N VAL A 127 -3.06 -4.18 -9.07
CA VAL A 127 -2.81 -5.01 -7.89
C VAL A 127 -2.94 -4.17 -6.62
N GLN A 128 -3.59 -4.72 -5.62
CA GLN A 128 -3.81 -4.06 -4.33
C GLN A 128 -3.18 -4.88 -3.21
N PRO A 129 -2.70 -4.24 -2.13
CA PRO A 129 -2.27 -4.96 -0.93
C PRO A 129 -3.44 -5.74 -0.33
N SER A 130 -3.12 -6.84 0.37
CA SER A 130 -4.13 -7.53 1.18
C SER A 130 -4.77 -6.54 2.17
N MET A 131 -6.06 -6.72 2.50
CA MET A 131 -6.78 -5.82 3.40
C MET A 131 -6.01 -5.57 4.70
N THR A 132 -5.44 -6.61 5.30
CA THR A 132 -4.69 -6.52 6.56
C THR A 132 -3.36 -5.78 6.45
N SER A 133 -2.86 -5.56 5.23
CA SER A 133 -1.62 -4.82 4.96
C SER A 133 -1.86 -3.37 4.57
N THR A 134 -3.09 -2.97 4.21
CA THR A 134 -3.42 -1.58 3.85
C THR A 134 -3.09 -0.60 4.96
N PHE A 135 -2.83 0.67 4.61
CA PHE A 135 -2.66 1.73 5.61
C PHE A 135 -3.92 1.86 6.50
N ALA A 136 -5.09 1.77 5.90
CA ALA A 136 -6.37 1.83 6.62
C ALA A 136 -6.45 0.77 7.72
N TYR A 137 -6.25 -0.51 7.41
CA TYR A 137 -6.32 -1.56 8.42
C TYR A 137 -5.10 -1.58 9.35
N ALA A 138 -3.89 -1.57 8.79
CA ALA A 138 -2.67 -1.75 9.57
C ALA A 138 -2.37 -0.55 10.48
N THR A 139 -2.47 0.68 9.95
CA THR A 139 -2.14 1.89 10.72
C THR A 139 -3.36 2.45 11.44
N LEU A 140 -4.44 2.79 10.74
CA LEU A 140 -5.63 3.34 11.39
C LEU A 140 -6.35 2.29 12.23
N GLY A 141 -6.54 1.09 11.68
CA GLY A 141 -7.21 -0.01 12.37
C GLY A 141 -6.39 -0.59 13.51
N ARG A 142 -5.14 -0.98 13.25
CA ARG A 142 -4.30 -1.72 14.20
C ARG A 142 -3.22 -0.89 14.89
N GLY A 143 -3.05 0.39 14.51
CA GLY A 143 -2.07 1.29 15.09
C GLY A 143 -0.61 0.99 14.70
N LYS A 144 -0.34 0.18 13.65
CA LYS A 144 1.03 -0.04 13.15
C LYS A 144 1.61 1.32 12.75
N LEU A 145 2.81 1.61 13.25
CA LEU A 145 3.48 2.86 12.89
C LEU A 145 3.85 2.89 11.42
N PRO A 146 3.73 4.04 10.74
CA PRO A 146 4.32 4.23 9.43
C PRO A 146 5.84 3.98 9.46
N VAL A 147 6.40 3.62 8.31
CA VAL A 147 7.85 3.47 8.17
C VAL A 147 8.48 4.85 8.07
N PHE A 148 9.31 5.21 9.04
CA PHE A 148 10.04 6.47 9.03
C PHE A 148 11.44 6.34 8.41
N ALA A 149 12.04 7.48 8.03
CA ALA A 149 13.40 7.52 7.51
C ALA A 149 14.40 6.81 8.43
N GLY A 150 15.29 6.00 7.85
CA GLY A 150 16.27 5.18 8.57
C GLY A 150 15.79 3.80 8.99
N ALA A 151 14.51 3.47 8.82
CA ALA A 151 13.99 2.13 9.05
C ALA A 151 13.92 1.31 7.74
N SER A 152 13.81 -0.01 7.88
CA SER A 152 13.57 -0.93 6.75
C SER A 152 12.24 -0.59 6.05
N ARG A 153 12.24 -0.54 4.71
CA ARG A 153 11.08 -0.15 3.88
C ARG A 153 10.07 -1.28 3.74
N SER A 154 9.53 -1.79 4.84
CA SER A 154 8.53 -2.87 4.81
C SER A 154 7.27 -2.50 4.02
N CYS A 155 6.89 -1.21 3.97
CA CYS A 155 5.75 -0.75 3.18
C CYS A 155 5.91 -1.04 1.67
N SER A 156 7.09 -0.89 1.08
CA SER A 156 7.33 -1.25 -0.32
C SER A 156 7.09 -2.73 -0.57
N VAL A 157 7.50 -3.59 0.36
CA VAL A 157 7.32 -5.04 0.26
C VAL A 157 5.84 -5.40 0.41
N ASP A 158 5.19 -4.90 1.46
CA ASP A 158 3.81 -5.25 1.81
C ASP A 158 2.79 -4.68 0.82
N TRP A 159 3.02 -3.48 0.27
CA TRP A 159 2.04 -2.78 -0.56
C TRP A 159 2.27 -2.92 -2.06
N LYS A 160 3.50 -3.24 -2.50
CA LYS A 160 3.84 -3.30 -3.94
C LYS A 160 4.37 -4.66 -4.36
N LEU A 161 5.47 -5.13 -3.76
CA LEU A 161 6.14 -6.33 -4.24
C LEU A 161 5.30 -7.61 -4.05
N ARG A 162 4.82 -7.87 -2.82
CA ARG A 162 4.00 -9.06 -2.54
C ARG A 162 2.70 -9.13 -3.34
N PRO A 163 1.91 -8.03 -3.46
CA PRO A 163 0.71 -8.03 -4.30
C PRO A 163 1.01 -8.34 -5.77
N GLN A 164 2.07 -7.73 -6.33
CA GLN A 164 2.48 -7.99 -7.72
C GLN A 164 2.91 -9.44 -7.92
N GLN A 165 3.71 -9.98 -7.02
CA GLN A 165 4.15 -11.39 -7.08
C GLN A 165 2.97 -12.36 -6.98
N LYS A 166 2.02 -12.10 -6.08
CA LYS A 166 0.80 -12.90 -5.95
C LYS A 166 -0.02 -12.88 -7.24
N ALA A 167 -0.26 -11.69 -7.81
CA ALA A 167 -1.01 -11.53 -9.04
C ALA A 167 -0.31 -12.23 -10.22
N LEU A 168 0.98 -12.04 -10.40
CA LEU A 168 1.75 -12.68 -11.47
C LEU A 168 1.75 -14.21 -11.33
N LYS A 169 1.88 -14.74 -10.11
CA LYS A 169 1.77 -16.19 -9.86
C LYS A 169 0.40 -16.73 -10.23
N GLN A 170 -0.66 -16.02 -9.91
CA GLN A 170 -2.03 -16.38 -10.30
C GLN A 170 -2.19 -16.36 -11.82
N LEU A 171 -1.74 -15.30 -12.49
CA LEU A 171 -1.82 -15.19 -13.95
C LEU A 171 -1.05 -16.31 -14.66
N LEU A 172 0.18 -16.60 -14.22
CA LEU A 172 0.97 -17.72 -14.77
C LEU A 172 0.26 -19.05 -14.61
N SER A 173 -0.46 -19.28 -13.51
CA SER A 173 -1.20 -20.53 -13.29
C SER A 173 -2.38 -20.72 -14.25
N THR A 174 -2.84 -19.68 -14.95
CA THR A 174 -3.90 -19.74 -15.96
C THR A 174 -3.38 -20.11 -17.34
N LEU A 175 -2.07 -20.03 -17.57
CA LEU A 175 -1.46 -20.34 -18.86
C LEU A 175 -1.25 -21.85 -19.01
N GLN A 176 -1.47 -22.39 -20.22
CA GLN A 176 -1.27 -23.81 -20.51
C GLN A 176 0.21 -24.22 -20.46
N SER A 177 1.10 -23.34 -20.88
CA SER A 177 2.57 -23.58 -20.91
C SER A 177 3.29 -22.28 -20.56
N PRO A 178 3.30 -21.88 -19.27
CA PRO A 178 4.02 -20.68 -18.88
C PRO A 178 5.53 -20.90 -19.01
N GLY A 179 6.22 -19.93 -19.66
CA GLY A 179 7.66 -19.81 -19.55
C GLY A 179 8.07 -19.31 -18.15
N GLU A 180 9.37 -19.34 -17.87
CA GLU A 180 9.88 -18.64 -16.68
C GLU A 180 9.58 -17.13 -16.79
N LEU A 181 9.24 -16.52 -15.66
CA LEU A 181 8.82 -15.12 -15.63
C LEU A 181 10.03 -14.18 -15.59
N VAL A 182 10.04 -13.21 -16.48
CA VAL A 182 10.93 -12.05 -16.44
C VAL A 182 10.13 -10.78 -16.20
N THR A 183 10.48 -10.04 -15.16
CA THR A 183 9.89 -8.71 -14.89
C THR A 183 10.88 -7.61 -15.28
N PHE A 184 10.51 -6.80 -16.26
CA PHE A 184 11.26 -5.60 -16.62
C PHE A 184 10.99 -4.48 -15.63
N VAL A 185 12.05 -3.87 -15.11
CA VAL A 185 11.99 -2.83 -14.07
C VAL A 185 12.74 -1.58 -14.50
N GLY A 186 12.18 -0.41 -14.19
CA GLY A 186 12.74 0.91 -14.58
C GLY A 186 13.81 1.41 -13.62
N THR A 187 14.66 0.54 -13.06
CA THR A 187 15.76 0.94 -12.17
C THR A 187 16.99 1.35 -12.98
N ARG A 188 17.63 2.46 -12.55
CA ARG A 188 18.84 3.00 -13.18
C ARG A 188 19.93 3.26 -12.15
N LEU A 189 21.20 3.09 -12.57
CA LEU A 189 22.37 3.38 -11.72
C LEU A 189 22.48 4.87 -11.37
N SER A 190 22.10 5.73 -12.32
CA SER A 190 22.19 7.20 -12.16
C SER A 190 21.14 7.82 -11.22
N GLU A 191 20.14 7.04 -10.71
CA GLU A 191 19.10 7.60 -9.84
C GLU A 191 19.59 8.04 -8.46
N SER A 192 20.47 7.27 -7.83
CA SER A 192 21.12 7.62 -6.56
C SER A 192 22.24 6.64 -6.22
N ALA A 193 23.24 7.10 -5.46
CA ALA A 193 24.36 6.25 -5.00
C ALA A 193 23.88 5.00 -4.23
N THR A 194 22.88 5.15 -3.36
CA THR A 194 22.30 4.02 -2.61
C THR A 194 21.64 3.01 -3.55
N ARG A 195 20.90 3.47 -4.58
CA ARG A 195 20.27 2.56 -5.55
C ARG A 195 21.32 1.84 -6.39
N ALA A 196 22.34 2.55 -6.86
CA ALA A 196 23.46 1.95 -7.58
C ALA A 196 24.19 0.88 -6.74
N ALA A 197 24.43 1.13 -5.45
CA ALA A 197 25.03 0.14 -4.56
C ALA A 197 24.15 -1.12 -4.43
N ASN A 198 22.84 -0.95 -4.20
CA ASN A 198 21.91 -2.08 -4.10
C ASN A 198 21.76 -2.85 -5.42
N MET A 199 21.82 -2.18 -6.58
CA MET A 199 21.79 -2.85 -7.89
C MET A 199 23.04 -3.69 -8.10
N ARG A 200 24.23 -3.18 -7.73
CA ARG A 200 25.49 -3.95 -7.81
C ARG A 200 25.46 -5.16 -6.87
N GLU A 201 24.98 -4.99 -5.64
CA GLU A 201 24.85 -6.08 -4.67
C GLU A 201 23.94 -7.21 -5.21
N ARG A 202 22.90 -6.89 -5.96
CA ARG A 202 22.00 -7.87 -6.58
C ARG A 202 22.46 -8.34 -7.97
N GLY A 203 23.54 -7.78 -8.54
CA GLY A 203 24.02 -8.08 -9.89
C GLY A 203 23.14 -7.53 -11.01
N GLU A 204 22.38 -6.45 -10.75
CA GLU A 204 21.46 -5.78 -11.68
C GLU A 204 22.10 -4.57 -12.40
N GLU A 205 23.41 -4.38 -12.29
CA GLU A 205 24.12 -3.22 -12.86
C GLU A 205 24.29 -3.26 -14.36
N GLU A 206 24.20 -4.44 -14.97
CA GLU A 206 24.32 -4.62 -16.40
C GLU A 206 22.96 -4.56 -17.08
N ALA A 207 22.78 -3.64 -18.03
CA ALA A 207 21.52 -3.46 -18.76
C ALA A 207 21.14 -4.75 -19.52
N GLY A 208 19.91 -5.21 -19.35
CA GLY A 208 19.39 -6.40 -20.02
C GLY A 208 19.87 -7.74 -19.45
N ARG A 209 20.61 -7.74 -18.34
CA ARG A 209 20.96 -8.97 -17.63
C ARG A 209 19.75 -9.54 -16.87
N LEU A 210 19.55 -10.85 -16.96
CA LEU A 210 18.56 -11.58 -16.18
C LEU A 210 19.12 -11.92 -14.81
N VAL A 211 18.47 -11.46 -13.75
CA VAL A 211 18.87 -11.71 -12.37
C VAL A 211 17.77 -12.49 -11.66
N LEU A 212 18.07 -13.73 -11.25
CA LEU A 212 17.16 -14.57 -10.50
C LEU A 212 16.91 -13.95 -9.12
N ASN A 213 15.64 -13.72 -8.78
CA ASN A 213 15.26 -13.22 -7.47
C ASN A 213 14.92 -14.37 -6.50
N GLU A 214 14.75 -14.05 -5.22
CA GLU A 214 14.46 -15.01 -4.14
C GLU A 214 13.11 -15.77 -4.32
N HIS A 215 12.27 -15.34 -5.26
CA HIS A 215 10.96 -15.93 -5.53
C HIS A 215 10.95 -16.86 -6.75
N GLY A 216 12.13 -17.12 -7.36
CA GLY A 216 12.25 -18.01 -8.49
C GLY A 216 11.82 -17.42 -9.83
N SER A 217 11.74 -16.09 -9.95
CA SER A 217 11.55 -15.36 -11.20
C SER A 217 12.73 -14.42 -11.47
N TYR A 218 12.81 -13.87 -12.68
CA TYR A 218 13.89 -13.00 -13.06
C TYR A 218 13.49 -11.53 -13.07
N ASN A 219 14.41 -10.68 -12.61
CA ASN A 219 14.34 -9.23 -12.84
C ASN A 219 15.28 -8.85 -13.99
N CYS A 220 14.89 -7.85 -14.76
CA CYS A 220 15.71 -7.30 -15.83
C CYS A 220 15.63 -5.76 -15.83
N SER A 221 16.73 -5.10 -15.46
CA SER A 221 16.89 -3.65 -15.52
C SER A 221 17.35 -3.26 -16.92
N ILE A 222 16.41 -3.20 -17.88
CA ILE A 222 16.73 -3.01 -19.30
C ILE A 222 17.34 -1.64 -19.61
N ILE A 223 17.09 -0.63 -18.77
CA ILE A 223 17.62 0.73 -18.88
C ILE A 223 18.59 1.07 -17.73
N ALA A 224 19.28 0.08 -17.16
CA ALA A 224 20.14 0.25 -15.98
C ALA A 224 21.20 1.34 -16.15
N ASP A 225 21.75 1.48 -17.34
CA ASP A 225 22.83 2.40 -17.73
C ASP A 225 22.35 3.70 -18.39
N TRP A 226 21.01 3.94 -18.42
CA TRP A 226 20.48 5.18 -19.02
C TRP A 226 20.59 6.35 -18.06
N GLU A 227 20.90 7.54 -18.63
CA GLU A 227 20.85 8.80 -17.90
C GLU A 227 19.44 9.41 -17.91
N MET A 228 19.24 10.43 -17.06
CA MET A 228 17.93 11.10 -16.91
C MET A 228 17.48 11.75 -18.22
N GLU A 229 18.44 12.38 -18.91
CA GLU A 229 18.22 13.05 -20.20
C GLU A 229 17.77 12.05 -21.26
N GLU A 230 18.34 10.87 -21.28
CA GLU A 230 18.00 9.81 -22.24
C GLU A 230 16.58 9.27 -22.02
N VAL A 231 16.13 9.18 -20.75
CA VAL A 231 14.75 8.82 -20.42
C VAL A 231 13.75 9.80 -21.04
N TRP A 232 13.97 11.10 -20.86
CA TRP A 232 13.09 12.12 -21.42
C TRP A 232 13.22 12.23 -22.94
N GLU A 233 14.42 12.12 -23.48
CA GLU A 233 14.66 12.12 -24.93
C GLU A 233 13.90 10.98 -25.62
N PHE A 234 13.86 9.78 -25.00
CA PHE A 234 13.09 8.65 -25.51
C PHE A 234 11.59 8.90 -25.46
N LEU A 235 11.04 9.41 -24.35
CA LEU A 235 9.62 9.74 -24.25
C LEU A 235 9.22 10.77 -25.33
N MET A 236 10.06 11.77 -25.59
CA MET A 236 9.85 12.71 -26.70
C MET A 236 9.97 12.06 -28.08
N ALA A 237 10.84 11.06 -28.25
CA ALA A 237 10.96 10.27 -29.46
C ALA A 237 9.75 9.34 -29.72
N CYS A 238 8.86 9.16 -28.73
CA CYS A 238 7.59 8.46 -28.88
C CYS A 238 6.44 9.35 -29.35
N GLU A 239 6.68 10.65 -29.59
CA GLU A 239 5.66 11.61 -29.97
C GLU A 239 5.70 11.96 -31.46
N ALA A 240 4.61 11.63 -32.16
CA ALA A 240 4.50 11.94 -33.60
C ALA A 240 4.62 13.44 -33.89
N LYS A 241 4.02 14.30 -33.05
CA LYS A 241 4.07 15.76 -33.21
C LYS A 241 5.48 16.34 -33.10
N ARG A 242 6.41 15.64 -32.48
CA ARG A 242 7.82 15.99 -32.34
C ARG A 242 8.72 15.32 -33.40
N GLY A 243 8.11 14.62 -34.37
CA GLY A 243 8.84 13.90 -35.42
C GLY A 243 9.51 12.62 -34.90
N GLY A 244 9.08 12.08 -33.76
CA GLY A 244 9.61 10.86 -33.20
C GLY A 244 9.22 9.62 -34.01
N PRO A 245 10.09 8.59 -34.06
CA PRO A 245 9.87 7.38 -34.85
C PRO A 245 8.93 6.37 -34.21
N TYR A 246 8.79 6.40 -32.92
CA TYR A 246 7.98 5.41 -32.17
C TYR A 246 6.51 5.83 -32.09
N ARG A 247 5.64 4.84 -32.03
CA ARG A 247 4.20 5.02 -31.75
C ARG A 247 3.86 4.16 -30.53
N THR A 248 3.06 4.71 -29.63
CA THR A 248 2.71 4.05 -28.38
C THR A 248 1.23 4.26 -28.04
N PHE A 249 0.84 3.86 -26.84
CA PHE A 249 -0.55 3.89 -26.37
C PHE A 249 -1.11 5.31 -26.15
N VAL A 250 -0.26 6.34 -26.13
CA VAL A 250 -0.66 7.75 -26.08
C VAL A 250 0.02 8.56 -27.18
N ASP A 251 -0.58 9.67 -27.57
CA ASP A 251 -0.03 10.56 -28.61
C ASP A 251 1.12 11.43 -28.08
N SER A 252 1.18 11.64 -26.77
CA SER A 252 2.15 12.51 -26.10
C SER A 252 2.31 12.14 -24.64
N PHE A 253 3.52 12.34 -24.11
CA PHE A 253 3.85 12.27 -22.68
C PHE A 253 3.96 13.66 -22.05
N ASP A 254 3.40 14.71 -22.67
CA ASP A 254 3.42 16.07 -22.14
C ASP A 254 2.82 16.16 -20.73
N TRP A 255 1.75 15.43 -20.44
CA TRP A 255 1.17 15.40 -19.09
C TRP A 255 2.16 14.86 -18.05
N CYS A 256 2.86 13.77 -18.35
CA CYS A 256 3.93 13.26 -17.48
C CYS A 256 5.02 14.33 -17.27
N LEU A 257 5.47 14.97 -18.34
CA LEU A 257 6.48 16.01 -18.28
C LEU A 257 6.03 17.22 -17.43
N GLU A 258 4.76 17.64 -17.57
CA GLU A 258 4.16 18.72 -16.79
C GLU A 258 4.14 18.39 -15.29
N LEU A 259 3.67 17.21 -14.89
CA LEU A 259 3.68 16.76 -13.49
C LEU A 259 5.09 16.81 -12.89
N TYR A 260 6.09 16.33 -13.62
CA TYR A 260 7.48 16.38 -13.14
C TYR A 260 8.04 17.79 -13.09
N LYS A 261 7.63 18.68 -14.00
CA LYS A 261 7.99 20.10 -13.99
C LYS A 261 7.37 20.81 -12.79
N GLU A 262 6.08 20.60 -12.53
CA GLU A 262 5.36 21.17 -11.39
C GLU A 262 5.96 20.69 -10.06
N ALA A 263 6.35 19.41 -9.97
CA ALA A 263 7.02 18.84 -8.80
C ALA A 263 8.47 19.33 -8.60
N ASN A 264 9.00 20.12 -9.53
CA ASN A 264 10.34 20.72 -9.48
C ASN A 264 10.28 22.26 -9.61
N GLU A 265 9.39 22.89 -8.83
CA GLU A 265 9.24 24.36 -8.74
C GLU A 265 8.96 25.04 -10.11
N GLY A 266 8.26 24.34 -11.01
CA GLY A 266 7.92 24.87 -12.35
C GLY A 266 9.13 24.94 -13.31
N THR A 267 10.31 24.49 -12.91
CA THR A 267 11.52 24.52 -13.74
C THR A 267 11.88 23.15 -14.31
N CYS A 268 12.15 23.09 -15.61
CA CYS A 268 12.71 21.90 -16.24
C CYS A 268 14.00 22.28 -16.97
N ALA A 269 15.14 21.82 -16.47
CA ALA A 269 16.45 22.09 -17.08
C ALA A 269 16.58 21.55 -18.51
N ILE A 270 15.79 20.51 -18.85
CA ILE A 270 15.77 19.87 -20.18
C ILE A 270 15.15 20.80 -21.23
N ILE A 271 14.16 21.62 -20.86
CA ILE A 271 13.47 22.51 -21.80
C ILE A 271 14.21 23.82 -22.01
N THR A 272 14.93 24.32 -21.00
CA THR A 272 15.57 25.65 -21.05
C THR A 272 16.92 25.64 -21.72
N GLY A 273 17.53 24.48 -22.00
CA GLY A 273 18.85 24.41 -22.66
C GLY A 273 19.98 25.04 -21.85
N ASP A 274 19.73 25.40 -20.59
CA ASP A 274 20.68 26.11 -19.74
C ASP A 274 21.65 25.10 -19.11
N GLY A 275 22.83 24.96 -19.72
CA GLY A 275 23.91 24.05 -19.29
C GLY A 275 24.56 24.40 -17.95
N GLY A 276 23.87 25.13 -17.08
CA GLY A 276 24.35 25.50 -15.74
C GLY A 276 23.80 24.58 -14.66
N ASN A 277 24.66 23.90 -13.98
CA ASN A 277 24.64 23.25 -12.63
C ASN A 277 23.29 22.99 -11.89
N LYS A 278 22.13 23.01 -12.55
CA LYS A 278 20.87 22.55 -11.96
C LYS A 278 20.68 21.09 -12.31
N ALA A 279 20.65 20.25 -11.29
CA ALA A 279 20.38 18.84 -11.47
C ALA A 279 19.11 18.63 -12.31
N ALA A 280 19.22 17.79 -13.35
CA ALA A 280 18.08 17.35 -14.15
C ALA A 280 16.93 16.90 -13.22
N CYS A 281 15.69 17.08 -13.67
CA CYS A 281 14.46 16.86 -12.90
C CYS A 281 14.47 15.55 -12.11
N GLY A 282 15.01 15.60 -10.88
CA GLY A 282 15.18 14.49 -9.97
C GLY A 282 13.97 14.23 -9.08
N SER A 283 12.87 14.96 -9.32
CA SER A 283 11.62 14.80 -8.56
C SER A 283 11.13 13.35 -8.62
N ARG A 284 10.67 12.86 -7.49
CA ARG A 284 10.12 11.52 -7.34
C ARG A 284 8.77 11.62 -6.66
N PHE A 285 7.80 10.97 -7.25
CA PHE A 285 6.51 10.81 -6.62
C PHE A 285 6.53 9.58 -5.72
N GLY A 286 6.14 9.79 -4.46
CA GLY A 286 5.93 8.75 -3.47
C GLY A 286 4.45 8.55 -3.17
N CYS A 287 4.17 7.85 -2.07
CA CYS A 287 2.83 7.85 -1.49
C CYS A 287 2.48 9.26 -0.98
N ALA A 288 1.19 9.61 -0.96
CA ALA A 288 0.69 10.93 -0.55
C ALA A 288 1.22 11.41 0.81
N TRP A 289 1.37 10.49 1.76
CA TRP A 289 1.96 10.77 3.07
C TRP A 289 3.21 9.93 3.35
N CYS A 290 4.12 9.87 2.39
CA CYS A 290 5.37 9.13 2.56
C CYS A 290 6.25 9.74 3.67
N THR A 291 6.50 8.97 4.73
CA THR A 291 7.31 9.37 5.88
C THR A 291 8.78 8.92 5.78
N VAL A 292 9.15 8.28 4.67
CA VAL A 292 10.51 7.76 4.43
C VAL A 292 11.41 8.78 3.73
N THR A 293 10.82 9.73 2.98
CA THR A 293 11.54 10.65 2.09
C THR A 293 12.16 11.87 2.78
N GLY A 294 12.10 11.95 4.10
CA GLY A 294 12.67 13.06 4.89
C GLY A 294 11.63 13.91 5.60
N GLU A 295 12.05 15.06 6.14
CA GLU A 295 11.20 15.94 6.96
C GLU A 295 10.08 16.61 6.15
N ARG A 296 10.33 16.93 4.88
CA ARG A 296 9.38 17.61 3.97
C ARG A 296 9.18 16.80 2.69
N ASP A 297 7.99 16.86 2.11
CA ASP A 297 7.72 16.40 0.76
C ASP A 297 7.89 17.54 -0.23
N LYS A 298 9.14 17.73 -0.67
CA LYS A 298 9.49 18.81 -1.60
C LYS A 298 8.72 18.75 -2.91
N SER A 299 8.41 17.56 -3.42
CA SER A 299 7.69 17.39 -4.69
C SER A 299 6.24 17.85 -4.56
N MET A 300 5.51 17.41 -3.54
CA MET A 300 4.14 17.85 -3.30
C MET A 300 4.05 19.34 -2.97
N GLU A 301 4.96 19.85 -2.14
CA GLU A 301 5.01 21.28 -1.82
C GLU A 301 5.29 22.13 -3.07
N ALA A 302 6.19 21.69 -3.96
CA ALA A 302 6.47 22.37 -5.22
C ALA A 302 5.27 22.36 -6.17
N MET A 303 4.55 21.24 -6.29
CA MET A 303 3.31 21.16 -7.08
C MET A 303 2.25 22.15 -6.58
N ILE A 304 2.00 22.16 -5.27
CA ILE A 304 1.03 23.08 -4.66
C ILE A 304 1.43 24.55 -4.89
N ALA A 305 2.71 24.86 -4.80
CA ALA A 305 3.21 26.22 -4.96
C ALA A 305 3.24 26.68 -6.43
N SER A 306 3.59 25.79 -7.37
CA SER A 306 3.74 26.13 -8.80
C SER A 306 2.41 26.19 -9.56
N ALA A 307 1.42 25.40 -9.12
CA ALA A 307 0.10 25.33 -9.77
C ALA A 307 -1.03 25.18 -8.71
N PRO A 308 -1.27 26.22 -7.89
CA PRO A 308 -2.20 26.16 -6.77
C PRO A 308 -3.66 25.93 -7.22
N GLU A 309 -4.04 26.35 -8.42
CA GLU A 309 -5.36 26.09 -9.03
C GLU A 309 -5.57 24.60 -9.37
N LYS A 310 -4.50 23.87 -9.65
CA LYS A 310 -4.55 22.42 -9.94
C LYS A 310 -4.36 21.58 -8.67
N HIS A 311 -3.44 21.97 -7.79
CA HIS A 311 -2.93 21.12 -6.72
C HIS A 311 -3.15 21.66 -5.31
N GLY A 312 -3.77 22.86 -5.18
CA GLY A 312 -4.03 23.49 -3.86
C GLY A 312 -4.84 22.61 -2.91
N HIS A 313 -5.74 21.79 -3.44
CA HIS A 313 -6.55 20.85 -2.66
C HIS A 313 -5.70 19.74 -1.97
N MET A 314 -4.48 19.47 -2.43
CA MET A 314 -3.57 18.52 -1.79
C MET A 314 -2.87 19.07 -0.54
N LEU A 315 -3.07 20.34 -0.17
CA LEU A 315 -2.45 20.95 1.01
C LEU A 315 -2.79 20.18 2.30
N GLY A 316 -4.04 19.74 2.45
CA GLY A 316 -4.47 18.92 3.59
C GLY A 316 -3.73 17.60 3.68
N ILE A 317 -3.44 16.96 2.55
CA ILE A 317 -2.65 15.71 2.48
C ILE A 317 -1.21 15.96 2.94
N ASN A 318 -0.59 17.04 2.49
CA ASN A 318 0.75 17.43 2.92
C ASN A 318 0.79 17.70 4.44
N ARG A 319 -0.22 18.39 5.00
CA ARG A 319 -0.37 18.60 6.44
C ARG A 319 -0.52 17.28 7.19
N PHE A 320 -1.32 16.34 6.69
CA PHE A 320 -1.46 15.00 7.29
C PHE A 320 -0.11 14.27 7.34
N ARG A 321 0.64 14.29 6.26
CA ARG A 321 2.00 13.73 6.23
C ARG A 321 2.92 14.39 7.25
N ASN A 322 2.91 15.72 7.32
CA ASN A 322 3.75 16.47 8.25
C ASN A 322 3.33 16.20 9.71
N HIS A 323 2.03 16.04 9.98
CA HIS A 323 1.54 15.61 11.29
C HIS A 323 2.13 14.26 11.72
N LEU A 324 2.15 13.24 10.82
CA LEU A 324 2.78 11.95 11.10
C LEU A 324 4.28 12.08 11.42
N ILE A 325 5.00 12.94 10.71
CA ILE A 325 6.44 13.20 10.94
C ILE A 325 6.66 13.92 12.26
N ASN A 326 5.92 15.00 12.50
CA ASN A 326 6.12 15.88 13.65
C ASN A 326 5.74 15.20 14.96
N THR A 327 4.77 14.27 14.93
CA THR A 327 4.34 13.51 16.12
C THR A 327 5.07 12.17 16.29
N ARG A 328 6.07 11.86 15.43
CA ARG A 328 6.72 10.52 15.43
C ARG A 328 7.36 10.14 16.76
N TRP A 329 7.85 11.11 17.52
CA TRP A 329 8.51 10.92 18.81
C TRP A 329 7.63 11.23 20.02
N ASP A 330 6.37 11.58 19.79
CA ASP A 330 5.38 11.78 20.86
C ASP A 330 4.97 10.44 21.47
N MET A 331 5.55 10.12 22.63
CA MET A 331 5.27 8.87 23.35
C MET A 331 3.88 8.85 24.01
N GLY A 332 3.22 10.02 24.17
CA GLY A 332 1.83 10.10 24.61
C GLY A 332 0.83 9.52 23.61
N ARG A 333 1.20 9.53 22.32
CA ARG A 333 0.39 8.98 21.21
C ARG A 333 0.63 7.48 20.97
N ARG A 334 1.41 6.82 21.84
CA ARG A 334 1.73 5.39 21.72
C ARG A 334 0.87 4.55 22.65
N ASP A 335 0.55 3.37 22.15
CA ASP A 335 -0.01 2.31 22.97
C ASP A 335 1.16 1.54 23.61
N TRP A 336 1.17 1.51 24.93
CA TRP A 336 2.20 0.82 25.71
C TRP A 336 1.87 -0.63 25.97
N ILE A 337 0.62 -1.03 25.77
CA ILE A 337 0.19 -2.42 25.87
C ILE A 337 0.53 -3.13 24.56
N GLY A 338 1.58 -3.93 24.58
CA GLY A 338 2.03 -4.65 23.39
C GLY A 338 1.09 -5.79 23.00
N ARG A 339 1.48 -6.50 21.95
CA ARG A 339 0.67 -7.59 21.38
C ARG A 339 1.31 -8.95 21.56
N THR A 340 2.59 -8.99 21.92
CA THR A 340 3.35 -10.21 22.11
C THR A 340 3.18 -10.68 23.53
N THR A 341 2.72 -11.93 23.69
CA THR A 341 2.66 -12.64 24.96
C THR A 341 3.76 -13.68 24.98
N SER A 342 4.34 -13.91 26.17
CA SER A 342 5.30 -14.98 26.40
C SER A 342 4.64 -16.20 27.04
N ASP A 343 5.29 -17.35 26.95
CA ASP A 343 4.84 -18.61 27.55
C ASP A 343 4.81 -18.54 29.09
N ALA A 344 5.51 -17.55 29.68
CA ALA A 344 5.51 -17.29 31.12
C ALA A 344 4.33 -16.42 31.62
N GLY A 345 3.33 -16.12 30.75
CA GLY A 345 2.16 -15.32 31.12
C GLY A 345 2.42 -13.81 31.20
N TYR A 346 3.43 -13.33 30.47
CA TYR A 346 3.74 -11.90 30.39
C TYR A 346 3.35 -11.33 29.02
N ILE A 347 2.91 -10.06 29.01
CA ILE A 347 2.72 -9.27 27.80
C ILE A 347 3.81 -8.21 27.72
N ASN A 348 4.32 -7.97 26.52
CA ASN A 348 5.32 -6.94 26.32
C ASN A 348 4.71 -5.54 26.49
N VAL A 349 5.48 -4.64 27.10
CA VAL A 349 5.15 -3.22 27.32
C VAL A 349 6.12 -2.40 26.51
N THR A 350 5.64 -1.88 25.36
CA THR A 350 6.48 -1.17 24.40
C THR A 350 5.65 -0.22 23.52
N GLY A 351 6.16 0.98 23.28
CA GLY A 351 5.48 2.03 22.49
C GLY A 351 5.61 1.86 20.99
N THR A 352 5.37 0.67 20.43
CA THR A 352 5.55 0.36 19.00
C THR A 352 4.28 0.50 18.15
N ALA A 353 3.17 0.94 18.73
CA ALA A 353 1.91 1.15 18.04
C ALA A 353 1.28 2.50 18.43
N TYR A 354 0.42 3.05 17.59
CA TYR A 354 -0.45 4.17 17.94
C TYR A 354 -1.55 3.73 18.90
N ASN A 355 -1.85 4.56 19.88
CA ASN A 355 -2.98 4.35 20.80
C ASN A 355 -4.32 4.66 20.10
N ALA A 356 -5.44 4.40 20.80
CA ALA A 356 -6.78 4.60 20.29
C ALA A 356 -7.06 6.07 19.91
N GLU A 357 -6.58 7.02 20.71
CA GLU A 357 -6.75 8.46 20.49
C GLU A 357 -6.08 8.91 19.19
N MET A 358 -4.80 8.53 18.99
CA MET A 358 -4.09 8.87 17.75
C MET A 358 -4.76 8.22 16.53
N ARG A 359 -5.21 6.97 16.63
CA ARG A 359 -5.92 6.30 15.51
C ARG A 359 -7.22 7.02 15.16
N ARG A 360 -7.97 7.47 16.18
CA ARG A 360 -9.21 8.26 16.00
C ARG A 360 -8.91 9.61 15.35
N GLU A 361 -7.90 10.32 15.83
CA GLU A 361 -7.46 11.60 15.26
C GLU A 361 -7.10 11.47 13.77
N LEU A 362 -6.29 10.47 13.42
CA LEU A 362 -5.90 10.23 12.03
C LEU A 362 -7.10 9.88 11.13
N LEU A 363 -8.03 9.06 11.61
CA LEU A 363 -9.25 8.73 10.85
C LEU A 363 -10.12 9.98 10.63
N ARG A 364 -10.32 10.80 11.66
CA ARG A 364 -11.07 12.07 11.57
C ARG A 364 -10.48 13.00 10.53
N TYR A 365 -9.15 13.12 10.48
CA TYR A 365 -8.47 13.94 9.49
C TYR A 365 -8.72 13.45 8.07
N LEU A 366 -8.54 12.15 7.81
CA LEU A 366 -8.74 11.60 6.46
C LEU A 366 -10.20 11.66 6.02
N LEU A 367 -11.16 11.34 6.90
CA LEU A 367 -12.59 11.51 6.60
C LEU A 367 -12.96 12.97 6.30
N THR A 368 -12.37 13.92 7.04
CA THR A 368 -12.60 15.35 6.78
C THR A 368 -11.99 15.76 5.44
N LEU A 369 -10.80 15.28 5.09
CA LEU A 369 -10.18 15.56 3.79
C LEU A 369 -11.02 15.01 2.63
N ASP A 370 -11.56 13.79 2.77
CA ASP A 370 -12.44 13.19 1.76
C ASP A 370 -13.70 14.05 1.52
N VAL A 371 -14.33 14.56 2.59
CA VAL A 371 -15.48 15.45 2.46
C VAL A 371 -15.13 16.79 1.82
N LEU A 372 -14.02 17.40 2.25
CA LEU A 372 -13.58 18.68 1.67
C LEU A 372 -13.22 18.54 0.19
N GLU A 373 -12.72 17.40 -0.24
CA GLU A 373 -12.44 17.14 -1.64
C GLU A 373 -13.73 16.95 -2.46
N GLU A 374 -14.73 16.28 -1.92
CA GLU A 374 -16.04 16.19 -2.55
C GLU A 374 -16.69 17.58 -2.69
N GLU A 375 -16.72 18.37 -1.62
CA GLU A 375 -17.23 19.75 -1.63
C GLU A 375 -16.49 20.63 -2.66
N ARG A 376 -15.17 20.48 -2.77
CA ARG A 376 -14.36 21.17 -3.78
C ARG A 376 -14.74 20.74 -5.20
N ALA A 377 -14.89 19.45 -5.44
CA ALA A 377 -15.24 18.90 -6.75
C ALA A 377 -16.62 19.40 -7.20
N GLU A 378 -17.61 19.36 -6.32
CA GLU A 378 -18.97 19.87 -6.58
C GLU A 378 -18.96 21.36 -6.92
N GLU A 379 -18.24 22.20 -6.17
CA GLU A 379 -18.12 23.64 -6.49
C GLU A 379 -17.37 23.86 -7.80
N HIS A 380 -16.32 23.06 -8.10
CA HIS A 380 -15.61 23.17 -9.36
C HIS A 380 -16.51 22.82 -10.56
N ASP A 381 -17.30 21.74 -10.45
CA ASP A 381 -18.28 21.37 -11.48
C ASP A 381 -19.36 22.45 -11.66
N ALA A 382 -19.86 23.00 -10.57
CA ALA A 382 -20.82 24.10 -10.61
C ALA A 382 -20.24 25.35 -11.30
N ARG A 383 -18.99 25.70 -11.05
CA ARG A 383 -18.29 26.82 -11.74
C ARG A 383 -18.08 26.54 -13.21
N MET A 384 -17.73 25.31 -13.59
CA MET A 384 -17.65 24.87 -14.98
C MET A 384 -19.01 25.01 -15.68
N PHE A 385 -20.08 24.56 -15.01
CA PHE A 385 -21.45 24.67 -15.54
C PHE A 385 -21.88 26.12 -15.74
N ARG A 386 -21.50 27.05 -14.85
CA ARG A 386 -21.79 28.50 -14.98
C ARG A 386 -20.88 29.19 -16.03
N GLY A 387 -19.91 28.49 -16.62
CA GLY A 387 -18.97 29.05 -17.58
C GLY A 387 -17.91 29.99 -16.96
N GLU A 388 -17.66 29.88 -15.68
CA GLU A 388 -16.64 30.65 -14.95
C GLU A 388 -15.24 30.11 -15.18
N LEU A 389 -15.13 28.84 -15.57
CA LEU A 389 -13.87 28.14 -15.85
C LEU A 389 -13.84 27.69 -17.32
N GLU A 390 -12.68 27.78 -17.94
CA GLU A 390 -12.47 27.28 -19.30
C GLU A 390 -12.50 25.75 -19.32
N ARG A 391 -12.97 25.17 -20.44
CA ARG A 391 -12.95 23.72 -20.67
C ARG A 391 -11.56 23.26 -21.08
N THR A 392 -10.70 23.11 -20.10
CA THR A 392 -9.38 22.49 -20.26
C THR A 392 -9.41 21.06 -19.76
N GLU A 393 -8.47 20.21 -20.19
CA GLU A 393 -8.33 18.83 -19.69
C GLU A 393 -8.20 18.82 -18.16
N SER A 394 -7.40 19.73 -17.60
CA SER A 394 -7.20 19.86 -16.16
C SER A 394 -8.52 20.19 -15.43
N ASN A 395 -9.33 21.13 -15.96
CA ASN A 395 -10.60 21.50 -15.36
C ASN A 395 -11.64 20.37 -15.46
N GLU A 396 -11.64 19.60 -16.56
CA GLU A 396 -12.53 18.44 -16.69
C GLU A 396 -12.18 17.34 -15.67
N ILE A 397 -10.89 17.11 -15.38
CA ILE A 397 -10.44 16.20 -14.34
C ILE A 397 -10.91 16.67 -12.95
N LEU A 398 -10.77 17.95 -12.65
CA LEU A 398 -11.10 18.54 -11.36
C LEU A 398 -12.62 18.63 -11.06
N ARG A 399 -13.49 18.32 -12.02
CA ARG A 399 -14.96 18.19 -11.79
C ARG A 399 -15.31 17.02 -10.87
N GLY A 400 -14.46 15.99 -10.83
CA GLY A 400 -14.60 14.87 -9.91
C GLY A 400 -13.66 14.98 -8.72
N SER A 401 -13.95 14.21 -7.68
CA SER A 401 -13.00 14.03 -6.57
C SER A 401 -11.75 13.31 -7.08
N THR A 402 -10.58 13.86 -6.78
CA THR A 402 -9.28 13.31 -7.19
C THR A 402 -8.75 12.26 -6.22
N PHE A 403 -9.34 12.16 -5.04
CA PHE A 403 -9.03 11.13 -4.05
C PHE A 403 -10.22 10.82 -3.13
N GLN A 404 -10.24 9.61 -2.61
CA GLN A 404 -11.05 9.16 -1.48
C GLN A 404 -10.22 8.14 -0.68
N PHE A 405 -9.68 8.56 0.45
CA PHE A 405 -8.78 7.72 1.26
C PHE A 405 -9.53 6.69 2.10
N ILE A 406 -10.71 7.06 2.59
CA ILE A 406 -11.54 6.20 3.44
C ILE A 406 -12.79 5.75 2.68
N THR A 407 -12.64 4.72 1.89
CA THR A 407 -13.78 4.06 1.24
C THR A 407 -14.65 3.34 2.28
N PRO A 408 -15.93 3.03 2.00
CA PRO A 408 -16.77 2.20 2.88
C PRO A 408 -16.10 0.89 3.30
N LYS A 409 -15.42 0.21 2.38
CA LYS A 409 -14.64 -1.00 2.66
C LYS A 409 -13.51 -0.76 3.67
N ASN A 410 -12.76 0.33 3.52
CA ASN A 410 -11.70 0.72 4.45
C ASN A 410 -12.28 1.09 5.83
N LEU A 411 -13.40 1.80 5.85
CA LEU A 411 -14.09 2.18 7.08
C LEU A 411 -14.53 0.95 7.91
N LEU A 412 -15.14 -0.05 7.25
CA LEU A 412 -15.52 -1.30 7.93
C LEU A 412 -14.30 -2.07 8.43
N ALA A 413 -13.22 -2.09 7.67
CA ALA A 413 -11.97 -2.74 8.08
C ALA A 413 -11.37 -2.09 9.33
N ILE A 414 -11.40 -0.75 9.40
CA ILE A 414 -10.96 0.03 10.56
C ILE A 414 -11.87 -0.25 11.75
N ASP A 415 -13.18 -0.19 11.54
CA ASP A 415 -14.18 -0.42 12.60
C ASP A 415 -14.06 -1.82 13.20
N PHE A 416 -13.95 -2.84 12.35
CA PHE A 416 -13.70 -4.21 12.80
C PHE A 416 -12.41 -4.33 13.61
N ALA A 417 -11.33 -3.66 13.19
CA ALA A 417 -10.08 -3.67 13.94
C ALA A 417 -10.19 -2.93 15.29
N TRP A 418 -10.96 -1.83 15.36
CA TRP A 418 -11.20 -1.08 16.59
C TRP A 418 -12.09 -1.84 17.56
N SER A 419 -13.08 -2.55 17.06
CA SER A 419 -13.97 -3.38 17.88
C SER A 419 -13.26 -4.54 18.61
N LEU A 420 -12.05 -4.88 18.16
CA LEU A 420 -11.17 -5.89 18.75
C LEU A 420 -9.98 -5.27 19.50
N SER A 421 -10.01 -3.96 19.74
CA SER A 421 -8.91 -3.22 20.35
C SER A 421 -9.36 -2.55 21.65
N TYR A 422 -8.42 -2.40 22.58
CA TYR A 422 -8.61 -1.61 23.78
C TYR A 422 -8.61 -0.10 23.48
N GLY A 423 -9.36 0.69 24.26
CA GLY A 423 -9.41 2.15 24.19
C GLY A 423 -10.53 2.72 23.31
N PHE A 424 -11.47 1.90 22.88
CA PHE A 424 -12.73 2.32 22.27
C PHE A 424 -13.90 1.95 23.18
N ASP A 425 -14.87 2.85 23.33
CA ASP A 425 -15.85 2.79 24.41
C ASP A 425 -17.18 2.15 24.02
N HIS A 426 -17.51 2.12 22.73
CA HIS A 426 -18.81 1.65 22.23
C HIS A 426 -18.67 0.90 20.91
N ALA A 427 -19.75 0.23 20.49
CA ALA A 427 -19.80 -0.47 19.22
C ALA A 427 -19.76 0.51 18.01
N PHE A 428 -19.31 0.02 16.86
CA PHE A 428 -19.21 0.80 15.62
C PHE A 428 -18.45 2.13 15.78
N PRO A 429 -17.25 2.11 16.41
CA PRO A 429 -16.57 3.33 16.78
C PRO A 429 -16.06 4.14 15.58
N ALA A 430 -15.63 3.49 14.49
CA ALA A 430 -15.19 4.20 13.29
C ALA A 430 -16.37 4.69 12.43
N LEU A 431 -17.45 3.92 12.36
CA LEU A 431 -18.71 4.36 11.75
C LEU A 431 -19.32 5.56 12.48
N SER A 432 -19.18 5.62 13.81
CA SER A 432 -19.61 6.78 14.60
C SER A 432 -18.82 8.05 14.23
N GLU A 433 -17.50 7.95 14.01
CA GLU A 433 -16.68 9.07 13.54
C GLU A 433 -17.10 9.52 12.12
N TRP A 434 -17.37 8.55 11.24
CA TRP A 434 -17.90 8.83 9.91
C TRP A 434 -19.25 9.57 9.97
N TYR A 435 -20.18 9.10 10.81
CA TYR A 435 -21.49 9.72 11.00
C TYR A 435 -21.35 11.17 11.50
N GLU A 436 -20.50 11.41 12.48
CA GLU A 436 -20.24 12.74 13.01
C GLU A 436 -19.70 13.71 11.95
N ILE A 437 -18.87 13.23 11.03
CA ILE A 437 -18.27 14.06 9.99
C ILE A 437 -19.21 14.24 8.79
N ARG A 438 -19.78 13.15 8.29
CA ARG A 438 -20.59 13.14 7.07
C ARG A 438 -22.03 13.65 7.30
N VAL A 439 -22.64 13.26 8.42
CA VAL A 439 -24.04 13.55 8.70
C VAL A 439 -24.20 14.75 9.64
N LEU A 440 -23.43 14.81 10.74
CA LEU A 440 -23.50 15.93 11.68
C LEU A 440 -22.64 17.13 11.29
N GLY A 441 -21.89 17.05 10.18
CA GLY A 441 -21.13 18.17 9.62
C GLY A 441 -19.89 18.58 10.42
N LYS A 442 -19.41 17.75 11.35
CA LYS A 442 -18.17 18.05 12.06
C LYS A 442 -16.96 18.03 11.12
N ARG A 443 -16.01 18.94 11.34
CA ARG A 443 -14.78 19.03 10.58
C ARG A 443 -13.60 19.07 11.53
N TYR A 444 -12.60 18.23 11.24
CA TYR A 444 -11.35 18.14 12.00
C TYR A 444 -10.22 18.54 11.07
N LEU A 445 -9.77 19.79 11.20
CA LEU A 445 -8.66 20.31 10.42
C LEU A 445 -7.33 19.90 11.06
N ILE A 446 -6.33 19.70 10.23
CA ILE A 446 -5.00 19.30 10.68
C ILE A 446 -4.25 20.56 11.09
N ASP A 447 -3.94 20.66 12.37
CA ASP A 447 -3.16 21.75 12.92
C ASP A 447 -1.66 21.62 12.59
N ASP A 448 -0.97 22.76 12.52
CA ASP A 448 0.48 22.78 12.43
C ASP A 448 1.08 22.41 13.79
N VAL A 449 1.59 21.19 13.90
CA VAL A 449 2.22 20.67 15.11
C VAL A 449 3.73 20.88 15.05
N THR A 450 4.29 21.48 16.09
CA THR A 450 5.75 21.58 16.23
C THR A 450 6.38 20.20 16.32
N PRO A 451 7.46 19.92 15.59
CA PRO A 451 8.13 18.63 15.65
C PRO A 451 8.51 18.25 17.08
N THR A 452 8.10 17.06 17.51
CA THR A 452 8.50 16.51 18.80
C THR A 452 9.97 16.09 18.73
N GLU A 453 10.78 16.57 19.65
CA GLU A 453 12.19 16.17 19.74
C GLU A 453 12.31 14.66 20.05
N LYS A 454 13.37 14.06 19.51
CA LYS A 454 13.70 12.67 19.78
C LYS A 454 14.14 12.52 21.24
N GLY A 455 13.22 12.11 22.08
CA GLY A 455 13.50 11.72 23.47
C GLY A 455 14.12 10.32 23.59
N ILE A 456 14.39 9.93 24.84
CA ILE A 456 14.79 8.55 25.16
C ILE A 456 13.59 7.65 24.93
N ILE A 457 13.74 6.67 24.04
CA ILE A 457 12.72 5.63 23.86
C ILE A 457 12.84 4.68 25.06
N PRO A 458 11.78 4.56 25.88
CA PRO A 458 11.81 3.65 27.01
C PRO A 458 12.08 2.22 26.58
N GLU A 459 12.88 1.51 27.38
CA GLU A 459 13.16 0.10 27.14
C GLU A 459 11.88 -0.73 27.19
N GLN A 460 11.87 -1.83 26.43
CA GLN A 460 10.83 -2.83 26.50
C GLN A 460 10.78 -3.43 27.90
N ARG A 461 9.59 -3.59 28.43
CA ARG A 461 9.31 -4.24 29.72
C ARG A 461 8.28 -5.34 29.52
N TRP A 462 8.03 -6.11 30.58
CA TRP A 462 7.09 -7.21 30.56
C TRP A 462 6.16 -7.14 31.77
N PHE A 463 4.85 -7.17 31.53
CA PHE A 463 3.82 -7.14 32.55
C PHE A 463 3.19 -8.51 32.70
N LYS A 464 3.15 -9.05 33.94
CA LYS A 464 2.52 -10.33 34.24
C LYS A 464 1.01 -10.15 34.37
N PHE A 465 0.24 -10.81 33.52
CA PHE A 465 -1.22 -10.67 33.51
C PHE A 465 -1.98 -11.83 34.17
N ASP A 466 -1.32 -12.93 34.49
CA ASP A 466 -1.94 -14.11 35.11
C ASP A 466 -2.53 -13.82 36.51
N ASP A 467 -1.92 -12.89 37.25
CA ASP A 467 -2.36 -12.52 38.60
C ASP A 467 -3.76 -11.84 38.62
N TRP A 468 -4.23 -11.41 37.42
CA TRP A 468 -5.50 -10.72 37.20
C TRP A 468 -6.58 -11.60 36.58
N GLN A 469 -6.46 -12.90 36.66
CA GLN A 469 -7.32 -13.83 35.94
C GLN A 469 -7.15 -13.69 34.40
N SER A 470 -6.63 -14.73 33.82
CA SER A 470 -6.29 -14.83 32.40
C SER A 470 -7.38 -14.27 31.47
N PRO A 471 -7.00 -13.62 30.36
CA PRO A 471 -7.95 -13.30 29.26
C PRO A 471 -8.80 -14.49 28.80
N ALA A 472 -8.43 -15.72 29.15
CA ALA A 472 -9.22 -16.93 28.94
C ALA A 472 -10.65 -16.85 29.53
N GLN A 473 -10.86 -16.05 30.57
CA GLN A 473 -12.17 -15.92 31.22
C GLN A 473 -13.11 -14.94 30.52
N GLU A 474 -12.62 -14.13 29.62
CA GLU A 474 -13.45 -13.17 28.91
C GLU A 474 -14.29 -13.83 27.80
N MET A 475 -15.43 -13.21 27.49
CA MET A 475 -16.37 -13.72 26.48
C MET A 475 -15.82 -13.72 25.05
N GLY A 476 -14.99 -12.73 24.71
CA GLY A 476 -14.44 -12.59 23.36
C GLY A 476 -15.52 -12.47 22.31
N LEU A 477 -15.42 -13.29 21.27
CA LEU A 477 -16.41 -13.38 20.18
C LEU A 477 -17.57 -14.35 20.50
N GLN A 478 -17.65 -14.91 21.70
CA GLN A 478 -18.81 -15.67 22.13
C GLN A 478 -20.02 -14.74 22.32
N ASP A 479 -21.19 -15.17 21.94
CA ASP A 479 -22.43 -14.42 22.10
C ASP A 479 -23.49 -15.32 22.77
N ALA A 480 -23.73 -15.08 24.06
CA ALA A 480 -24.69 -15.85 24.85
C ALA A 480 -26.13 -15.67 24.34
N TYR A 481 -26.48 -14.53 23.76
CA TYR A 481 -27.80 -14.29 23.19
C TYR A 481 -28.03 -15.11 21.92
N LEU A 482 -27.04 -15.17 21.04
CA LEU A 482 -27.08 -16.04 19.86
C LEU A 482 -27.13 -17.51 20.24
N GLU A 483 -26.41 -17.92 21.29
CA GLU A 483 -26.43 -19.29 21.78
C GLU A 483 -27.83 -19.71 22.25
N ALA A 484 -28.53 -18.83 22.97
CA ALA A 484 -29.85 -19.13 23.53
C ALA A 484 -30.99 -19.07 22.49
N THR A 485 -30.94 -18.17 21.52
CA THR A 485 -32.07 -17.85 20.63
C THR A 485 -31.97 -18.40 19.20
N ASN A 486 -30.80 -18.76 18.74
CA ASN A 486 -30.53 -18.96 17.32
C ASN A 486 -30.84 -20.38 16.81
N LYS A 487 -30.92 -21.38 17.68
CA LYS A 487 -31.35 -22.75 17.29
C LYS A 487 -32.75 -22.78 16.66
N HIS A 488 -33.56 -21.76 16.93
CA HIS A 488 -34.96 -21.70 16.47
C HIS A 488 -35.23 -20.71 15.33
N ARG A 489 -34.34 -19.73 15.10
CA ARG A 489 -34.57 -18.65 14.11
C ARG A 489 -33.91 -18.86 12.74
N TYR A 490 -32.79 -19.58 12.69
CA TYR A 490 -32.02 -19.78 11.45
C TYR A 490 -31.55 -21.23 11.33
N PRO A 491 -32.44 -22.19 11.04
CA PRO A 491 -32.08 -23.61 11.00
C PRO A 491 -31.08 -23.96 9.86
N GLU A 492 -30.91 -23.08 8.87
CA GLU A 492 -30.07 -23.30 7.69
C GLU A 492 -28.62 -22.80 7.84
N ARG A 493 -28.33 -21.97 8.83
CA ARG A 493 -26.96 -21.50 9.14
C ARG A 493 -26.56 -21.91 10.54
N PRO A 494 -25.38 -22.54 10.71
CA PRO A 494 -24.87 -22.76 12.06
C PRO A 494 -24.71 -21.42 12.75
N ALA A 495 -25.42 -21.22 13.85
CA ALA A 495 -25.42 -19.99 14.63
C ALA A 495 -24.06 -19.66 15.26
N MET A 496 -23.20 -20.66 15.36
CA MET A 496 -21.90 -20.59 16.00
C MET A 496 -20.91 -21.50 15.26
N ARG A 497 -19.62 -21.17 15.40
CA ARG A 497 -18.53 -22.05 14.99
C ARG A 497 -17.64 -22.40 16.15
N THR A 498 -17.16 -23.64 16.17
CA THR A 498 -16.21 -24.11 17.17
C THR A 498 -14.79 -23.79 16.72
N ILE A 499 -14.03 -23.18 17.59
CA ILE A 499 -12.60 -22.91 17.44
C ILE A 499 -11.81 -23.56 18.57
N ARG A 500 -10.50 -23.76 18.35
CA ARG A 500 -9.58 -24.11 19.43
C ARG A 500 -9.05 -22.83 20.07
N ASP A 501 -9.35 -22.66 21.35
CA ASP A 501 -8.91 -21.50 22.14
C ASP A 501 -7.38 -21.38 22.15
N ARG A 502 -6.85 -20.18 22.01
CA ARG A 502 -5.40 -19.94 22.00
C ARG A 502 -4.79 -19.86 23.40
N PHE A 503 -5.58 -19.57 24.43
CA PHE A 503 -5.09 -19.47 25.81
C PHE A 503 -5.14 -20.83 26.53
N GLU A 504 -6.25 -21.56 26.41
CA GLU A 504 -6.44 -22.83 27.11
C GLU A 504 -6.28 -24.05 26.22
N GLY A 505 -6.25 -23.88 24.90
CA GLY A 505 -6.16 -24.99 23.95
C GLY A 505 -7.43 -25.88 23.89
N LYS A 506 -8.53 -25.48 24.53
CA LYS A 506 -9.82 -26.17 24.54
C LYS A 506 -10.70 -25.72 23.40
N GLU A 507 -11.75 -26.50 23.10
CA GLU A 507 -12.78 -26.08 22.18
C GLU A 507 -13.67 -25.00 22.78
N ARG A 508 -14.03 -24.01 21.94
CA ARG A 508 -14.84 -22.86 22.30
C ARG A 508 -15.77 -22.48 21.16
N ASN A 509 -17.01 -22.19 21.47
CA ASN A 509 -17.99 -21.72 20.49
C ASN A 509 -17.95 -20.18 20.42
N ILE A 510 -17.87 -19.67 19.19
CA ILE A 510 -17.96 -18.24 18.89
C ILE A 510 -19.07 -17.98 17.88
N VAL A 511 -19.39 -16.71 17.63
CA VAL A 511 -20.35 -16.31 16.58
C VAL A 511 -20.01 -16.94 15.24
N TYR A 512 -21.03 -17.14 14.40
CA TYR A 512 -20.81 -17.58 13.01
C TYR A 512 -19.89 -16.61 12.27
N TYR A 513 -19.01 -17.16 11.44
CA TYR A 513 -18.13 -16.39 10.57
C TYR A 513 -17.89 -17.15 9.26
N GLU A 514 -17.61 -16.42 8.21
CA GLU A 514 -17.15 -16.96 6.92
C GLU A 514 -15.63 -16.86 6.81
N GLU A 515 -15.04 -17.76 6.03
CA GLU A 515 -13.60 -17.77 5.77
C GLU A 515 -13.31 -17.59 4.29
N ALA A 516 -12.21 -16.88 4.01
CA ALA A 516 -11.63 -16.70 2.69
C ALA A 516 -10.12 -17.00 2.73
N ASP A 517 -9.42 -16.94 1.61
CA ASP A 517 -7.97 -17.13 1.59
C ASP A 517 -7.23 -16.00 2.33
N GLU A 518 -7.79 -14.78 2.26
CA GLU A 518 -7.37 -13.60 3.03
C GLU A 518 -8.59 -12.99 3.69
N MET A 519 -8.37 -11.99 4.56
CA MET A 519 -9.49 -11.20 5.10
C MET A 519 -10.16 -10.43 3.97
N GLU A 520 -11.46 -10.60 3.80
CA GLU A 520 -12.26 -9.97 2.76
C GLU A 520 -13.42 -9.17 3.35
N ILE A 521 -13.72 -8.06 2.69
CA ILE A 521 -14.90 -7.23 2.90
C ILE A 521 -15.43 -6.88 1.52
N ASP A 522 -16.68 -7.23 1.25
CA ASP A 522 -17.31 -6.88 -0.02
C ASP A 522 -17.59 -5.37 -0.06
N PRO A 523 -17.17 -4.65 -1.13
CA PRO A 523 -17.38 -3.21 -1.23
C PRO A 523 -18.86 -2.79 -1.28
N ALA A 524 -19.74 -3.60 -1.90
CA ALA A 524 -21.17 -3.28 -2.02
C ALA A 524 -21.87 -3.47 -0.67
N ASP A 525 -21.58 -4.55 0.04
CA ASP A 525 -22.10 -4.79 1.39
C ASP A 525 -21.61 -3.71 2.37
N ALA A 526 -20.36 -3.29 2.23
CA ALA A 526 -19.80 -2.21 3.04
C ALA A 526 -20.53 -0.88 2.78
N MET A 527 -20.79 -0.55 1.53
CA MET A 527 -21.55 0.65 1.15
C MET A 527 -22.97 0.59 1.71
N CYS A 528 -23.68 -0.53 1.53
CA CYS A 528 -25.04 -0.70 2.07
C CYS A 528 -25.11 -0.49 3.59
N LEU A 529 -24.10 -0.97 4.33
CA LEU A 529 -24.07 -0.75 5.78
C LEU A 529 -23.82 0.72 6.13
N VAL A 530 -22.86 1.37 5.47
CA VAL A 530 -22.55 2.79 5.69
C VAL A 530 -23.78 3.66 5.39
N ASP A 531 -24.47 3.42 4.28
CA ASP A 531 -25.67 4.15 3.88
C ASP A 531 -26.85 3.92 4.85
N SER A 532 -26.90 2.76 5.52
CA SER A 532 -27.93 2.44 6.51
C SER A 532 -27.58 2.86 7.94
N PHE A 533 -26.40 3.46 8.17
CA PHE A 533 -25.97 3.92 9.48
C PHE A 533 -26.58 5.29 9.81
N ASP A 534 -27.83 5.28 10.24
CA ASP A 534 -28.65 6.45 10.57
C ASP A 534 -28.53 6.88 12.05
N GLU A 535 -29.30 7.89 12.46
CA GLU A 535 -29.34 8.40 13.84
C GLU A 535 -29.74 7.33 14.86
N ALA A 536 -30.68 6.45 14.50
CA ALA A 536 -31.14 5.40 15.39
C ALA A 536 -30.04 4.37 15.62
N PHE A 537 -29.33 4.00 14.55
CA PHE A 537 -28.20 3.07 14.64
C PHE A 537 -27.02 3.71 15.40
N TYR A 538 -26.68 4.96 15.13
CA TYR A 538 -25.65 5.70 15.86
C TYR A 538 -25.94 5.78 17.36
N THR A 539 -27.20 6.03 17.75
CA THR A 539 -27.63 6.08 19.14
C THR A 539 -27.55 4.69 19.79
N LEU A 540 -28.01 3.65 19.09
CA LEU A 540 -27.92 2.27 19.56
C LEU A 540 -26.46 1.85 19.78
N ALA A 541 -25.57 2.18 18.84
CA ALA A 541 -24.15 1.86 18.90
C ALA A 541 -23.49 2.31 20.21
N LYS A 542 -23.89 3.49 20.72
CA LYS A 542 -23.37 4.04 21.99
C LYS A 542 -23.76 3.24 23.23
N SER A 543 -24.77 2.39 23.16
CA SER A 543 -25.23 1.52 24.27
C SER A 543 -24.61 0.12 24.25
N LEU A 544 -23.88 -0.22 23.18
CA LEU A 544 -23.29 -1.55 22.97
C LEU A 544 -21.77 -1.52 23.20
N SER A 545 -21.19 -2.68 23.51
CA SER A 545 -19.74 -2.79 23.66
C SER A 545 -19.03 -2.82 22.30
N PRO A 546 -17.75 -2.41 22.20
CA PRO A 546 -17.00 -2.47 20.95
C PRO A 546 -17.03 -3.86 20.29
N THR A 547 -16.90 -4.91 21.07
CA THR A 547 -16.89 -6.30 20.58
C THR A 547 -18.21 -6.71 19.91
N ASP A 548 -19.33 -6.04 20.21
CA ASP A 548 -20.62 -6.35 19.59
C ASP A 548 -20.64 -5.98 18.10
N SER A 549 -19.91 -4.93 17.68
CA SER A 549 -19.75 -4.68 16.24
C SER A 549 -18.92 -5.76 15.55
N ALA A 550 -17.85 -6.27 16.16
CA ALA A 550 -17.12 -7.40 15.59
C ALA A 550 -18.00 -8.64 15.38
N LYS A 551 -18.81 -8.96 16.40
CA LYS A 551 -19.78 -10.08 16.32
C LYS A 551 -20.80 -9.85 15.21
N PHE A 552 -21.29 -8.62 15.08
CA PHE A 552 -22.23 -8.23 14.03
C PHE A 552 -21.62 -8.43 12.64
N TYR A 553 -20.42 -7.92 12.40
CA TYR A 553 -19.75 -8.05 11.11
C TYR A 553 -19.52 -9.50 10.69
N LEU A 554 -19.06 -10.31 11.63
CA LEU A 554 -18.81 -11.74 11.40
C LEU A 554 -20.10 -12.50 11.13
N ASN A 555 -21.12 -12.32 12.00
CA ASN A 555 -22.38 -13.03 11.89
C ASN A 555 -23.16 -12.69 10.60
N LYS A 556 -23.02 -11.44 10.10
CA LYS A 556 -23.64 -11.00 8.85
C LYS A 556 -22.83 -11.36 7.60
N GLY A 557 -21.59 -11.87 7.76
CA GLY A 557 -20.71 -12.18 6.64
C GLY A 557 -20.08 -10.93 5.98
N LEU A 558 -20.23 -9.75 6.60
CA LEU A 558 -19.65 -8.49 6.10
C LEU A 558 -18.12 -8.51 6.15
N VAL A 559 -17.56 -9.22 7.12
CA VAL A 559 -16.12 -9.49 7.24
C VAL A 559 -15.91 -10.99 7.19
N LYS A 560 -15.17 -11.47 6.19
CA LYS A 560 -14.71 -12.86 6.09
C LYS A 560 -13.29 -12.94 6.64
N LEU A 561 -13.04 -13.90 7.50
CA LEU A 561 -11.72 -14.09 8.10
C LEU A 561 -10.80 -14.91 7.18
N ALA A 562 -9.51 -14.65 7.25
CA ALA A 562 -8.55 -15.56 6.63
C ALA A 562 -8.63 -16.94 7.30
N LYS A 563 -8.54 -18.01 6.50
CA LYS A 563 -8.63 -19.41 6.96
C LYS A 563 -7.70 -19.67 8.15
N GLY A 564 -8.25 -20.30 9.18
CA GLY A 564 -7.52 -20.65 10.39
C GLY A 564 -7.18 -19.49 11.33
N LYS A 565 -7.68 -18.26 11.09
CA LYS A 565 -7.38 -17.07 11.89
C LYS A 565 -8.43 -16.75 12.97
N ALA A 566 -9.56 -17.42 13.00
CA ALA A 566 -10.66 -17.10 13.90
C ALA A 566 -10.25 -17.11 15.39
N ALA A 567 -9.45 -18.08 15.82
CA ALA A 567 -8.94 -18.15 17.20
C ALA A 567 -8.03 -16.96 17.57
N GLU A 568 -7.33 -16.38 16.58
CA GLU A 568 -6.52 -15.19 16.79
C GLU A 568 -7.40 -13.95 17.03
N TYR A 569 -8.49 -13.81 16.27
CA TYR A 569 -9.45 -12.70 16.44
C TYR A 569 -10.23 -12.82 17.75
N ASP A 570 -10.65 -14.03 18.16
CA ASP A 570 -11.26 -14.25 19.48
C ASP A 570 -10.29 -13.88 20.61
N ALA A 571 -9.03 -14.29 20.52
CA ALA A 571 -8.01 -13.93 21.49
C ALA A 571 -7.75 -12.41 21.56
N MET A 572 -7.89 -11.70 20.43
CA MET A 572 -7.80 -10.23 20.39
C MET A 572 -8.97 -9.59 21.13
N ALA A 573 -10.20 -10.04 20.87
CA ALA A 573 -11.40 -9.56 21.53
C ALA A 573 -11.31 -9.76 23.04
N ARG A 574 -10.91 -10.95 23.49
CA ARG A 574 -10.75 -11.27 24.91
C ARG A 574 -9.68 -10.41 25.59
N ARG A 575 -8.56 -10.14 24.93
CA ARG A 575 -7.56 -9.21 25.45
C ARG A 575 -8.10 -7.80 25.61
N ALA A 576 -8.85 -7.30 24.63
CA ALA A 576 -9.46 -5.98 24.73
C ALA A 576 -10.43 -5.89 25.92
N GLN A 577 -11.29 -6.89 26.09
CA GLN A 577 -12.23 -6.99 27.22
C GLN A 577 -11.50 -7.11 28.57
N PHE A 578 -10.40 -7.87 28.63
CA PHE A 578 -9.56 -7.98 29.80
C PHE A 578 -8.98 -6.62 30.24
N TRP A 579 -8.44 -5.83 29.30
CA TRP A 579 -7.89 -4.51 29.62
C TRP A 579 -8.98 -3.52 30.04
N GLN A 580 -10.16 -3.57 29.41
CA GLN A 580 -11.32 -2.76 29.81
C GLN A 580 -11.80 -3.11 31.22
N ARG A 581 -11.82 -4.39 31.59
CA ARG A 581 -12.15 -4.82 32.94
C ARG A 581 -11.11 -4.35 33.94
N MET A 582 -9.84 -4.55 33.67
CA MET A 582 -8.73 -4.13 34.50
C MET A 582 -8.72 -2.62 34.76
N GLU A 583 -9.01 -1.81 33.76
CA GLU A 583 -9.14 -0.36 33.88
C GLU A 583 -10.28 0.04 34.85
N ARG A 584 -11.41 -0.61 34.73
CA ARG A 584 -12.53 -0.40 35.69
C ARG A 584 -12.17 -0.80 37.10
N ASP A 585 -11.49 -1.93 37.29
CA ASP A 585 -11.11 -2.46 38.59
C ASP A 585 -10.05 -1.59 39.28
N LEU A 586 -9.21 -0.89 38.51
CA LEU A 586 -8.19 0.03 39.03
C LEU A 586 -8.74 1.40 39.49
N ALA A 587 -10.05 1.65 39.31
CA ALA A 587 -10.81 2.76 39.90
C ALA A 587 -10.08 4.12 39.92
N GLY A 588 -9.72 4.64 38.76
CA GLY A 588 -9.11 6.00 38.60
C GLY A 588 -7.58 6.02 38.55
N THR A 589 -6.93 4.89 38.63
CA THR A 589 -5.50 4.77 38.31
C THR A 589 -5.35 4.60 36.79
N ASP A 590 -4.51 5.41 36.13
CA ASP A 590 -4.21 5.22 34.72
C ASP A 590 -3.60 3.85 34.47
N LEU A 591 -4.29 3.03 33.68
CA LEU A 591 -3.89 1.65 33.39
C LEU A 591 -2.49 1.56 32.79
N ARG A 592 -2.11 2.51 31.91
CA ARG A 592 -0.78 2.52 31.27
C ARG A 592 0.33 2.75 32.28
N SER A 593 0.12 3.71 33.19
CA SER A 593 1.05 3.98 34.30
C SER A 593 1.15 2.82 35.27
N TYR A 594 0.02 2.19 35.59
CA TYR A 594 -0.01 0.98 36.43
C TYR A 594 0.81 -0.16 35.80
N ILE A 595 0.55 -0.51 34.54
CA ILE A 595 1.25 -1.56 33.82
C ILE A 595 2.77 -1.29 33.78
N ARG A 596 3.19 -0.05 33.46
CA ARG A 596 4.62 0.32 33.42
C ARG A 596 5.28 0.19 34.79
N HIS A 597 4.60 0.58 35.85
CA HIS A 597 5.14 0.52 37.21
C HIS A 597 5.33 -0.94 37.70
N HIS A 598 4.40 -1.83 37.33
CA HIS A 598 4.41 -3.23 37.77
C HIS A 598 5.07 -4.18 36.73
N SER A 599 5.71 -3.65 35.71
CA SER A 599 6.43 -4.43 34.70
C SER A 599 7.87 -4.70 35.13
N ILE A 600 8.36 -5.88 34.79
CA ILE A 600 9.77 -6.27 34.94
C ILE A 600 10.59 -5.89 33.71
N SER A 601 11.90 -5.84 33.84
CA SER A 601 12.82 -5.60 32.74
C SER A 601 12.88 -6.78 31.75
N ASN A 602 13.44 -6.55 30.56
CA ASN A 602 13.66 -7.61 29.59
C ASN A 602 14.61 -8.68 30.12
N ALA A 603 15.67 -8.28 30.84
CA ALA A 603 16.64 -9.20 31.42
C ALA A 603 16.01 -10.11 32.50
N GLU A 604 15.18 -9.55 33.39
CA GLU A 604 14.44 -10.36 34.39
C GLU A 604 13.49 -11.35 33.72
N HIS A 605 12.80 -10.92 32.67
CA HIS A 605 11.91 -11.79 31.90
C HIS A 605 12.65 -12.93 31.19
N GLU A 606 13.82 -12.66 30.59
CA GLU A 606 14.66 -13.68 29.99
C GLU A 606 15.14 -14.72 31.01
N GLN A 607 15.53 -14.29 32.23
CA GLN A 607 15.88 -15.21 33.32
C GLN A 607 14.71 -16.13 33.71
N ILE A 608 13.48 -15.61 33.77
CA ILE A 608 12.28 -16.42 34.03
C ILE A 608 12.10 -17.47 32.92
N LEU A 609 12.20 -17.08 31.65
CA LEU A 609 12.08 -18.01 30.53
C LEU A 609 13.17 -19.10 30.55
N GLU A 610 14.40 -18.75 30.93
CA GLU A 610 15.48 -19.73 31.09
C GLU A 610 15.22 -20.71 32.21
N SER A 611 14.76 -20.24 33.38
CA SER A 611 14.40 -21.10 34.50
C SER A 611 13.31 -22.11 34.14
N MET A 612 12.30 -21.70 33.37
CA MET A 612 11.24 -22.58 32.88
C MET A 612 11.74 -23.66 31.90
N LYS A 613 12.83 -23.43 31.20
CA LYS A 613 13.46 -24.43 30.31
C LYS A 613 14.27 -25.48 31.09
N VAL A 614 14.81 -25.09 32.23
CA VAL A 614 15.66 -25.97 33.09
C VAL A 614 14.84 -26.94 33.93
N GLU A 615 13.67 -26.54 34.44
CA GLU A 615 12.82 -27.40 35.25
C GLU A 615 12.40 -28.73 34.60
N PRO A 616 11.97 -28.80 33.32
CA PRO A 616 11.64 -30.07 32.69
C PRO A 616 12.85 -30.99 32.48
N ALA A 617 14.03 -30.41 32.28
CA ALA A 617 15.28 -31.19 32.16
C ALA A 617 15.71 -31.82 33.48
N MET A 618 15.52 -31.12 34.62
CA MET A 618 15.79 -31.66 35.93
C MET A 618 14.76 -32.73 36.37
N GLN A 619 13.49 -32.58 36.03
CA GLN A 619 12.47 -33.61 36.28
C GLN A 619 12.74 -34.88 35.46
N ASN A 620 13.18 -34.77 34.24
CA ASN A 620 13.56 -35.93 33.41
C ASN A 620 14.84 -36.62 33.91
N LEU A 621 15.80 -35.88 34.45
CA LEU A 621 17.02 -36.45 35.07
C LEU A 621 16.69 -37.18 36.37
N ALA A 622 15.82 -36.59 37.22
CA ALA A 622 15.36 -37.22 38.48
C ALA A 622 14.56 -38.52 38.25
N ILE A 623 13.84 -38.61 37.12
CA ILE A 623 13.08 -39.83 36.76
C ILE A 623 14.04 -40.89 36.18
N SER A 624 15.07 -40.51 35.41
CA SER A 624 16.06 -41.47 34.92
C SER A 624 16.93 -42.09 36.02
N ASP A 625 17.24 -41.33 37.08
CA ASP A 625 17.98 -41.80 38.25
C ASP A 625 17.16 -42.70 39.19
N LEU A 626 15.82 -42.68 39.06
CA LEU A 626 14.95 -43.59 39.82
C LEU A 626 14.80 -44.97 39.18
N PHE A 627 15.27 -45.15 37.94
CA PHE A 627 15.19 -46.41 37.18
C PHE A 627 16.56 -46.95 36.77
N ALA A 628 17.67 -46.37 37.26
CA ALA A 628 19.02 -46.90 37.18
C ALA A 628 19.41 -47.61 38.50
#